data_f67bc9372bf433015b111aa8ee401f05
#
_entry.id   f67bc9372bf433015b111aa8ee401f05
#
_cell.length_a   1.000
_cell.length_b   1.000
_cell.length_c   1.000
_cell.angle_alpha   90.00
_cell.angle_beta   90.00
_cell.angle_gamma   90.00
#
_symmetry.space_group_name_H-M   'P 1'
#
loop_
_entity.id
_entity.type
_entity.pdbx_description
1 polymer ?
#
loop_
_entity_poly.entity_id
_entity_poly.type
_entity_poly.pdbx_seq_one_letter_code
_entity_poly.pdbx_strand_id
1 'polypeptide(L)'
;MRRSTKIRLALLRALVVGMATLRMCDGIQAQHQIDSSVITKSFTEPIEKSIAASAEVGIISNIFVKEGDQVEVGDPLAEINQAVLRESLAIAEARAGSTARLDAAASQTDLLKSQLEAINSLVEGGHTNRFEVEQKRSEYLQAHAEYRAAKDELMLSKLEVNRIKAQIADRTIKSPINGIVTEIHKQLGENVTNSEPQYATVVRINELKVRFYLDAATLKRSLVGDQVGIYVGRERTQLTGTITFVSPIIDPDSGLGRLEIKLPNHDFNIQSGVVCFWNNQSDGQENSNRRQKILESAKRKDMSRLPSPR
;
A
#
# COMPACT_ATOMS: atom_id res chain seq x y z
N MET A 1 -70.69 -77.06 -4.13
CA MET A 1 -69.63 -76.70 -5.05
C MET A 1 -69.72 -75.23 -5.58
N ARG A 2 -69.99 -74.21 -4.75
CA ARG A 2 -70.10 -72.78 -5.22
C ARG A 2 -69.25 -71.73 -4.47
N ARG A 3 -68.30 -72.16 -3.59
CA ARG A 3 -67.50 -71.23 -2.83
C ARG A 3 -66.09 -71.10 -3.34
N SER A 4 -65.53 -72.03 -4.19
CA SER A 4 -64.14 -72.01 -4.61
C SER A 4 -63.82 -71.06 -5.78
N THR A 5 -64.84 -70.74 -6.61
CA THR A 5 -64.69 -69.90 -7.82
C THR A 5 -64.64 -68.41 -7.54
N LYS A 6 -65.23 -67.94 -6.42
CA LYS A 6 -65.15 -66.50 -6.02
C LYS A 6 -63.83 -66.09 -5.43
N ILE A 7 -63.13 -67.02 -4.79
CA ILE A 7 -61.80 -66.74 -4.16
C ILE A 7 -60.73 -66.66 -5.24
N ARG A 8 -60.80 -67.50 -6.31
CA ARG A 8 -59.80 -67.41 -7.39
C ARG A 8 -59.94 -66.17 -8.25
N LEU A 9 -61.17 -65.59 -8.41
CA LEU A 9 -61.37 -64.37 -9.15
C LEU A 9 -60.95 -63.10 -8.38
N ALA A 10 -61.02 -63.12 -7.04
CA ALA A 10 -60.59 -62.08 -6.17
C ALA A 10 -59.03 -61.99 -6.12
N LEU A 11 -58.33 -63.16 -6.08
CA LEU A 11 -56.87 -63.23 -6.10
C LEU A 11 -56.25 -62.78 -7.45
N LEU A 12 -56.97 -63.12 -8.59
CA LEU A 12 -56.45 -62.66 -9.88
C LEU A 12 -56.65 -61.15 -10.11
N ARG A 13 -57.70 -60.54 -9.54
CA ARG A 13 -57.85 -59.06 -9.55
C ARG A 13 -56.89 -58.33 -8.66
N ALA A 14 -56.52 -58.91 -7.53
CA ALA A 14 -55.48 -58.31 -6.63
C ALA A 14 -54.09 -58.36 -7.27
N LEU A 15 -53.74 -59.38 -8.05
CA LEU A 15 -52.46 -59.51 -8.74
C LEU A 15 -52.29 -58.52 -9.90
N VAL A 16 -53.38 -58.24 -10.65
CA VAL A 16 -53.38 -57.28 -11.79
C VAL A 16 -53.32 -55.85 -11.29
N VAL A 17 -53.96 -55.49 -10.16
CA VAL A 17 -53.89 -54.16 -9.56
C VAL A 17 -52.52 -53.94 -8.90
N GLY A 18 -51.89 -54.97 -8.30
CA GLY A 18 -50.54 -54.88 -7.74
C GLY A 18 -49.43 -54.67 -8.80
N MET A 19 -49.62 -55.25 -10.00
CA MET A 19 -48.66 -55.07 -11.11
C MET A 19 -48.82 -53.74 -11.84
N ALA A 20 -50.02 -53.12 -11.81
CA ALA A 20 -50.23 -51.78 -12.38
C ALA A 20 -49.69 -50.65 -11.50
N THR A 21 -49.63 -50.85 -10.18
CA THR A 21 -49.09 -49.84 -9.25
C THR A 21 -47.53 -49.88 -9.20
N LEU A 22 -46.89 -51.03 -9.58
CA LEU A 22 -45.42 -51.13 -9.61
C LEU A 22 -44.78 -50.48 -10.87
N ARG A 23 -45.58 -50.20 -11.91
CA ARG A 23 -45.11 -49.53 -13.14
C ARG A 23 -45.32 -48.00 -13.15
N MET A 24 -45.94 -47.43 -12.14
CA MET A 24 -46.12 -45.98 -12.03
C MET A 24 -45.08 -45.29 -11.11
N CYS A 25 -44.12 -46.02 -10.54
CA CYS A 25 -43.01 -45.42 -9.76
C CYS A 25 -41.71 -45.15 -10.53
N ASP A 26 -41.68 -45.46 -11.86
CA ASP A 26 -40.46 -45.21 -12.66
C ASP A 26 -40.49 -43.88 -13.45
N GLY A 27 -41.19 -42.86 -12.97
CA GLY A 27 -41.40 -41.64 -13.75
C GLY A 27 -41.19 -40.31 -13.03
N ILE A 28 -40.71 -40.26 -11.79
CA ILE A 28 -40.46 -39.00 -11.12
C ILE A 28 -39.05 -39.06 -10.45
N GLN A 29 -38.03 -39.25 -11.24
CA GLN A 29 -36.77 -38.60 -10.99
C GLN A 29 -36.86 -37.19 -11.62
N ALA A 30 -37.64 -36.32 -11.01
CA ALA A 30 -37.40 -34.90 -11.11
C ALA A 30 -36.05 -34.68 -10.48
N GLN A 31 -35.00 -34.75 -11.30
CA GLN A 31 -33.76 -34.09 -11.00
C GLN A 31 -34.13 -32.63 -10.74
N HIS A 32 -34.33 -32.30 -9.45
CA HIS A 32 -34.16 -30.95 -8.99
C HIS A 32 -32.67 -30.65 -9.25
N GLN A 33 -32.32 -30.28 -10.47
CA GLN A 33 -31.19 -29.42 -10.70
C GLN A 33 -31.54 -28.19 -9.90
N ILE A 34 -31.05 -28.19 -8.66
CA ILE A 34 -30.86 -26.96 -7.89
C ILE A 34 -29.87 -26.18 -8.75
N ASP A 35 -30.43 -25.33 -9.60
CA ASP A 35 -29.69 -24.29 -10.29
C ASP A 35 -29.21 -23.33 -9.18
N SER A 36 -28.23 -23.80 -8.42
CA SER A 36 -27.54 -23.04 -7.41
C SER A 36 -26.57 -22.10 -8.12
N SER A 37 -27.15 -21.13 -8.83
CA SER A 37 -26.43 -19.90 -9.11
C SER A 37 -26.09 -19.27 -7.76
N VAL A 38 -24.94 -19.64 -7.21
CA VAL A 38 -24.47 -19.07 -5.95
C VAL A 38 -24.07 -17.62 -6.24
N ILE A 39 -25.07 -16.74 -6.14
CA ILE A 39 -24.86 -15.30 -6.17
C ILE A 39 -24.20 -14.95 -4.83
N THR A 40 -22.90 -14.75 -4.86
CA THR A 40 -22.15 -14.33 -3.66
C THR A 40 -22.24 -12.82 -3.51
N LYS A 41 -22.66 -12.38 -2.31
CA LYS A 41 -22.82 -10.98 -1.94
C LYS A 41 -21.56 -10.48 -1.23
N SER A 42 -21.14 -9.25 -1.55
CA SER A 42 -20.06 -8.53 -0.85
C SER A 42 -20.30 -7.02 -0.93
N PHE A 43 -19.30 -6.24 -0.54
CA PHE A 43 -19.35 -4.78 -0.58
C PHE A 43 -18.07 -4.22 -1.22
N THR A 44 -18.21 -3.05 -1.86
CA THR A 44 -17.05 -2.27 -2.32
C THR A 44 -16.30 -1.72 -1.13
N GLU A 45 -14.98 -1.78 -1.18
CA GLU A 45 -14.06 -1.15 -0.24
C GLU A 45 -13.10 -0.22 -0.99
N PRO A 46 -12.53 0.81 -0.33
CA PRO A 46 -11.45 1.57 -0.94
C PRO A 46 -10.31 0.64 -1.33
N ILE A 47 -9.64 0.92 -2.45
CA ILE A 47 -8.44 0.14 -2.81
C ILE A 47 -7.36 0.27 -1.73
N GLU A 48 -7.27 1.44 -1.12
CA GLU A 48 -6.35 1.74 -0.03
C GLU A 48 -7.03 2.65 1.00
N LYS A 49 -6.81 2.37 2.27
CA LYS A 49 -7.22 3.18 3.41
C LYS A 49 -6.01 3.34 4.32
N SER A 50 -5.66 4.57 4.64
CA SER A 50 -4.56 4.88 5.53
C SER A 50 -4.97 5.92 6.56
N ILE A 51 -4.41 5.81 7.75
CA ILE A 51 -4.60 6.78 8.83
C ILE A 51 -3.34 7.63 8.90
N ALA A 52 -3.49 8.93 8.64
CA ALA A 52 -2.44 9.91 8.89
C ALA A 52 -2.30 10.09 10.39
N ALA A 53 -1.13 9.78 10.92
CA ALA A 53 -0.80 9.88 12.34
C ALA A 53 0.38 10.82 12.54
N SER A 54 0.45 11.44 13.71
CA SER A 54 1.59 12.26 14.09
C SER A 54 2.72 11.38 14.63
N ALA A 55 3.96 11.74 14.29
CA ALA A 55 5.16 11.16 14.89
C ALA A 55 5.48 11.81 16.27
N GLU A 56 4.96 13.02 16.51
CA GLU A 56 5.27 13.84 17.69
C GLU A 56 4.00 14.15 18.49
N VAL A 57 4.17 14.36 19.79
CA VAL A 57 3.10 14.77 20.72
C VAL A 57 3.01 16.30 20.78
N GLY A 58 1.79 16.81 21.03
CA GLY A 58 1.58 18.24 21.21
C GLY A 58 0.21 18.71 20.72
N ILE A 59 -0.01 20.01 20.80
CA ILE A 59 -1.30 20.64 20.49
C ILE A 59 -1.34 20.98 18.99
N ILE A 60 -2.45 20.66 18.32
CA ILE A 60 -2.70 21.05 16.92
C ILE A 60 -2.85 22.59 16.87
N SER A 61 -1.95 23.22 16.13
CA SER A 61 -1.92 24.67 15.95
C SER A 61 -2.53 25.16 14.65
N ASN A 62 -2.49 24.30 13.61
CA ASN A 62 -3.07 24.62 12.30
C ASN A 62 -3.68 23.36 11.66
N ILE A 63 -4.78 23.56 10.91
CA ILE A 63 -5.43 22.54 10.09
C ILE A 63 -5.48 23.08 8.66
N PHE A 64 -5.02 22.28 7.69
CA PHE A 64 -4.91 22.71 6.29
C PHE A 64 -5.98 22.08 5.39
N VAL A 65 -6.67 21.05 5.86
CA VAL A 65 -7.65 20.26 5.09
C VAL A 65 -8.96 20.09 5.86
N LYS A 66 -10.02 19.77 5.13
CA LYS A 66 -11.34 19.37 5.66
C LYS A 66 -11.75 18.01 5.10
N GLU A 67 -12.75 17.42 5.71
CA GLU A 67 -13.38 16.22 5.18
C GLU A 67 -13.95 16.48 3.78
N GLY A 68 -13.63 15.57 2.85
CA GLY A 68 -13.96 15.70 1.43
C GLY A 68 -12.85 16.25 0.55
N ASP A 69 -11.80 16.84 1.11
CA ASP A 69 -10.67 17.36 0.32
C ASP A 69 -9.85 16.23 -0.30
N GLN A 70 -9.41 16.45 -1.54
CA GLN A 70 -8.44 15.60 -2.22
C GLN A 70 -7.03 16.00 -1.81
N VAL A 71 -6.18 15.01 -1.53
CA VAL A 71 -4.80 15.20 -1.09
C VAL A 71 -3.86 14.25 -1.82
N GLU A 72 -2.62 14.67 -1.99
CA GLU A 72 -1.52 13.87 -2.52
C GLU A 72 -0.60 13.39 -1.40
N VAL A 73 0.23 12.38 -1.71
CA VAL A 73 1.26 11.91 -0.77
C VAL A 73 2.19 13.07 -0.39
N GLY A 74 2.34 13.30 0.91
CA GLY A 74 3.21 14.35 1.45
C GLY A 74 2.54 15.69 1.67
N ASP A 75 1.29 15.89 1.21
CA ASP A 75 0.53 17.12 1.48
C ASP A 75 0.34 17.32 2.98
N PRO A 76 0.52 18.55 3.50
CA PRO A 76 0.30 18.86 4.89
C PRO A 76 -1.20 18.83 5.23
N LEU A 77 -1.56 18.02 6.23
CA LEU A 77 -2.94 17.92 6.73
C LEU A 77 -3.15 18.79 7.97
N ALA A 78 -2.18 18.80 8.89
CA ALA A 78 -2.20 19.60 10.10
C ALA A 78 -0.78 19.85 10.61
N GLU A 79 -0.66 20.80 11.51
CA GLU A 79 0.59 21.18 12.16
C GLU A 79 0.41 21.16 13.68
N ILE A 80 1.34 20.51 14.36
CA ILE A 80 1.51 20.60 15.81
C ILE A 80 2.32 21.85 16.13
N ASN A 81 2.08 22.47 17.26
CA ASN A 81 2.75 23.70 17.67
C ASN A 81 4.26 23.61 17.53
N GLN A 82 4.83 24.47 16.69
CA GLN A 82 6.25 24.53 16.34
C GLN A 82 6.92 25.83 16.81
N ALA A 83 6.22 26.72 17.53
CA ALA A 83 6.71 28.08 17.83
C ALA A 83 8.12 28.05 18.45
N VAL A 84 8.33 27.25 19.50
CA VAL A 84 9.63 27.15 20.17
C VAL A 84 10.72 26.61 19.26
N LEU A 85 10.40 25.63 18.40
CA LEU A 85 11.37 25.07 17.46
C LEU A 85 11.75 26.06 16.36
N ARG A 86 10.81 26.88 15.90
CA ARG A 86 11.08 27.94 14.90
C ARG A 86 12.03 29.01 15.46
N GLU A 87 11.84 29.43 16.72
CA GLU A 87 12.79 30.31 17.40
C GLU A 87 14.17 29.66 17.58
N SER A 88 14.19 28.40 17.97
CA SER A 88 15.45 27.65 18.09
C SER A 88 16.15 27.51 16.73
N LEU A 89 15.40 27.32 15.65
CA LEU A 89 15.92 27.29 14.28
C LEU A 89 16.56 28.62 13.90
N ALA A 90 15.89 29.73 14.17
CA ALA A 90 16.42 31.06 13.87
C ALA A 90 17.77 31.33 14.58
N ILE A 91 17.88 30.92 15.86
CA ILE A 91 19.14 31.03 16.62
C ILE A 91 20.22 30.13 16.00
N ALA A 92 19.88 28.89 15.66
CA ALA A 92 20.84 27.95 15.07
C ALA A 92 21.30 28.42 13.67
N GLU A 93 20.40 28.97 12.85
CA GLU A 93 20.71 29.53 11.53
C GLU A 93 21.64 30.76 11.67
N ALA A 94 21.40 31.64 12.64
CA ALA A 94 22.27 32.77 12.92
C ALA A 94 23.70 32.30 13.31
N ARG A 95 23.82 31.26 14.12
CA ARG A 95 25.13 30.66 14.48
C ARG A 95 25.82 30.03 13.26
N ALA A 96 25.10 29.24 12.47
CA ALA A 96 25.62 28.58 11.28
C ALA A 96 25.99 29.55 10.15
N GLY A 97 25.39 30.75 10.14
CA GLY A 97 25.72 31.85 9.21
C GLY A 97 26.97 32.67 9.63
N SER A 98 27.41 32.56 10.88
CA SER A 98 28.56 33.30 11.36
C SER A 98 29.86 32.64 10.94
N THR A 99 30.55 33.21 9.94
CA THR A 99 31.84 32.73 9.42
C THR A 99 33.04 33.48 10.01
N ALA A 100 32.83 34.52 10.85
CA ALA A 100 33.88 35.43 11.30
C ALA A 100 35.06 34.72 11.94
N ARG A 101 34.83 33.69 12.78
CA ARG A 101 35.89 32.91 13.43
C ARG A 101 36.68 32.07 12.44
N LEU A 102 35.98 31.46 11.45
CA LEU A 102 36.64 30.69 10.40
C LEU A 102 37.48 31.59 9.50
N ASP A 103 36.98 32.77 9.12
CA ASP A 103 37.65 33.70 8.26
C ASP A 103 38.90 34.30 8.96
N ALA A 104 38.81 34.60 10.27
CA ALA A 104 39.97 35.04 11.08
C ALA A 104 41.04 33.94 11.17
N ALA A 105 40.65 32.69 11.46
CA ALA A 105 41.57 31.55 11.53
C ALA A 105 42.19 31.22 10.15
N ALA A 106 41.45 31.38 9.07
CA ALA A 106 41.96 31.20 7.70
C ALA A 106 43.02 32.27 7.38
N SER A 107 42.72 33.56 7.65
CA SER A 107 43.63 34.67 7.42
C SER A 107 44.93 34.53 8.23
N GLN A 108 44.83 34.09 9.49
CA GLN A 108 46.01 33.82 10.34
C GLN A 108 46.86 32.67 9.80
N THR A 109 46.22 31.61 9.34
CA THR A 109 46.91 30.43 8.75
C THR A 109 47.62 30.83 7.45
N ASP A 110 47.00 31.63 6.59
CA ASP A 110 47.60 32.08 5.34
C ASP A 110 48.80 33.02 5.59
N LEU A 111 48.71 33.91 6.60
CA LEU A 111 49.81 34.77 6.98
C LEU A 111 51.01 33.95 7.44
N LEU A 112 50.82 33.00 8.39
CA LEU A 112 51.91 32.17 8.93
C LEU A 112 52.49 31.23 7.89
N LYS A 113 51.67 30.75 6.94
CA LYS A 113 52.13 29.99 5.79
C LYS A 113 53.09 30.79 4.91
N SER A 114 52.70 32.02 4.57
CA SER A 114 53.57 32.92 3.78
C SER A 114 54.88 33.26 4.49
N GLN A 115 54.86 33.46 5.82
CA GLN A 115 56.06 33.67 6.61
C GLN A 115 56.98 32.45 6.63
N LEU A 116 56.40 31.22 6.73
CA LEU A 116 57.16 29.98 6.68
C LEU A 116 57.81 29.76 5.30
N GLU A 117 57.08 30.05 4.23
CA GLU A 117 57.62 29.98 2.87
C GLU A 117 58.78 30.96 2.64
N ALA A 118 58.63 32.20 3.11
CA ALA A 118 59.68 33.21 3.04
C ALA A 118 60.94 32.81 3.81
N ILE A 119 60.77 32.26 5.04
CA ILE A 119 61.97 31.87 5.84
C ILE A 119 62.67 30.62 5.29
N ASN A 120 61.92 29.69 4.69
CA ASN A 120 62.52 28.53 4.01
C ASN A 120 63.36 28.95 2.80
N SER A 121 62.96 29.97 2.03
CA SER A 121 63.76 30.49 0.92
C SER A 121 65.09 31.14 1.39
N LEU A 122 65.09 31.74 2.59
CA LEU A 122 66.34 32.33 3.23
C LEU A 122 67.29 31.24 3.74
N VAL A 123 66.78 30.06 4.15
CA VAL A 123 67.67 28.91 4.53
C VAL A 123 68.45 28.41 3.35
N GLU A 124 67.80 28.28 2.18
CA GLU A 124 68.45 27.86 0.93
C GLU A 124 69.59 28.81 0.52
N GLY A 125 69.48 30.14 0.89
CA GLY A 125 70.50 31.14 0.70
C GLY A 125 71.56 31.18 1.81
N GLY A 126 71.50 30.36 2.85
CA GLY A 126 72.44 30.31 3.95
C GLY A 126 72.32 31.44 4.99
N HIS A 127 71.18 32.17 5.01
CA HIS A 127 71.01 33.41 5.80
C HIS A 127 70.14 33.25 7.07
N THR A 128 69.72 32.02 7.47
CA THR A 128 68.91 31.81 8.67
C THR A 128 69.28 30.50 9.42
N ASN A 129 68.83 30.39 10.69
CA ASN A 129 69.04 29.22 11.54
C ASN A 129 67.90 28.21 11.43
N ARG A 130 68.22 26.91 11.45
CA ARG A 130 67.19 25.82 11.43
C ARG A 130 66.19 25.93 12.57
N PHE A 131 66.60 26.42 13.73
CA PHE A 131 65.70 26.62 14.88
C PHE A 131 64.60 27.61 14.56
N GLU A 132 64.86 28.68 13.84
CA GLU A 132 63.86 29.69 13.45
C GLU A 132 62.81 29.11 12.44
N VAL A 133 63.23 28.24 11.54
CA VAL A 133 62.32 27.53 10.61
C VAL A 133 61.40 26.61 11.38
N GLU A 134 61.96 25.82 12.35
CA GLU A 134 61.12 24.90 13.12
C GLU A 134 60.14 25.66 14.03
N GLN A 135 60.50 26.81 14.56
CA GLN A 135 59.59 27.67 15.30
C GLN A 135 58.48 28.17 14.42
N LYS A 136 58.76 28.73 13.22
CA LYS A 136 57.71 29.19 12.26
C LYS A 136 56.82 28.06 11.74
N ARG A 137 57.38 26.89 11.55
CA ARG A 137 56.60 25.68 11.19
C ARG A 137 55.63 25.30 12.30
N SER A 138 56.05 25.36 13.57
CA SER A 138 55.21 25.08 14.73
C SER A 138 54.05 26.09 14.84
N GLU A 139 54.35 27.40 14.68
CA GLU A 139 53.33 28.45 14.64
C GLU A 139 52.30 28.25 13.54
N TYR A 140 52.76 27.90 12.32
CA TYR A 140 51.85 27.57 11.20
C TYR A 140 50.97 26.36 11.51
N LEU A 141 51.55 25.27 12.03
CA LEU A 141 50.81 24.05 12.35
C LEU A 141 49.74 24.30 13.42
N GLN A 142 50.03 25.15 14.41
CA GLN A 142 49.07 25.56 15.44
C GLN A 142 47.90 26.34 14.82
N ALA A 143 48.18 27.37 14.01
CA ALA A 143 47.14 28.16 13.34
C ALA A 143 46.29 27.30 12.38
N HIS A 144 46.95 26.37 11.67
CA HIS A 144 46.23 25.44 10.81
C HIS A 144 45.32 24.47 11.59
N ALA A 145 45.72 24.07 12.80
CA ALA A 145 44.85 23.28 13.69
C ALA A 145 43.67 24.11 14.19
N GLU A 146 43.86 25.39 14.52
CA GLU A 146 42.80 26.33 14.90
C GLU A 146 41.79 26.56 13.74
N TYR A 147 42.32 26.73 12.51
CA TYR A 147 41.48 26.83 11.32
C TYR A 147 40.59 25.58 11.12
N ARG A 148 41.16 24.37 11.25
CA ARG A 148 40.40 23.12 11.17
C ARG A 148 39.34 23.04 12.27
N ALA A 149 39.67 23.41 13.51
CA ALA A 149 38.73 23.43 14.61
C ALA A 149 37.56 24.41 14.36
N ALA A 150 37.84 25.60 13.83
CA ALA A 150 36.79 26.58 13.46
C ALA A 150 35.91 26.08 12.32
N LYS A 151 36.50 25.37 11.35
CA LYS A 151 35.74 24.73 10.24
C LYS A 151 34.84 23.62 10.76
N ASP A 152 35.32 22.79 11.67
CA ASP A 152 34.52 21.69 12.25
C ASP A 152 33.39 22.25 13.12
N GLU A 153 33.62 23.33 13.88
CA GLU A 153 32.58 24.01 14.65
C GLU A 153 31.46 24.59 13.76
N LEU A 154 31.84 25.21 12.63
CA LEU A 154 30.86 25.70 11.66
C LEU A 154 30.03 24.54 11.04
N MET A 155 30.70 23.41 10.75
CA MET A 155 30.03 22.20 10.28
C MET A 155 29.03 21.67 11.31
N LEU A 156 29.38 21.56 12.57
CA LEU A 156 28.50 21.16 13.65
C LEU A 156 27.30 22.10 13.80
N SER A 157 27.50 23.42 13.67
CA SER A 157 26.41 24.38 13.68
C SER A 157 25.42 24.16 12.53
N LYS A 158 25.91 23.84 11.33
CA LYS A 158 25.05 23.49 10.17
C LYS A 158 24.26 22.18 10.38
N LEU A 159 24.88 21.19 11.02
CA LEU A 159 24.22 19.94 11.38
C LEU A 159 23.09 20.16 12.40
N GLU A 160 23.31 21.08 13.36
CA GLU A 160 22.29 21.48 14.33
C GLU A 160 21.07 22.12 13.65
N VAL A 161 21.26 22.99 12.65
CA VAL A 161 20.20 23.55 11.83
C VAL A 161 19.37 22.42 11.17
N ASN A 162 20.06 21.45 10.56
CA ASN A 162 19.38 20.32 9.91
C ASN A 162 18.60 19.47 10.91
N ARG A 163 19.12 19.25 12.10
CA ARG A 163 18.45 18.53 13.19
C ARG A 163 17.13 19.21 13.58
N ILE A 164 17.15 20.55 13.78
CA ILE A 164 15.95 21.29 14.16
C ILE A 164 14.94 21.33 13.00
N LYS A 165 15.41 21.45 11.74
CA LYS A 165 14.52 21.37 10.55
C LYS A 165 13.81 20.01 10.46
N ALA A 166 14.50 18.92 10.74
CA ALA A 166 13.88 17.59 10.80
C ALA A 166 12.81 17.53 11.90
N GLN A 167 13.09 18.02 13.10
CA GLN A 167 12.10 18.06 14.19
C GLN A 167 10.88 18.92 13.86
N ILE A 168 11.05 20.01 13.12
CA ILE A 168 9.93 20.83 12.62
C ILE A 168 9.12 20.03 11.59
N ALA A 169 9.79 19.31 10.68
CA ALA A 169 9.12 18.51 9.67
C ALA A 169 8.30 17.36 10.28
N ASP A 170 8.78 16.73 11.36
CA ASP A 170 8.09 15.66 12.08
C ASP A 170 6.82 16.16 12.82
N ARG A 171 6.72 17.47 13.08
CA ARG A 171 5.51 18.11 13.64
C ARG A 171 4.47 18.52 12.61
N THR A 172 4.71 18.24 11.34
CA THR A 172 3.74 18.40 10.28
C THR A 172 3.16 17.04 9.92
N ILE A 173 1.87 16.86 10.18
CA ILE A 173 1.14 15.64 9.84
C ILE A 173 0.85 15.68 8.34
N LYS A 174 1.30 14.68 7.59
CA LYS A 174 1.20 14.63 6.12
C LYS A 174 0.35 13.46 5.67
N SER A 175 -0.22 13.58 4.47
CA SER A 175 -0.94 12.46 3.86
C SER A 175 0.01 11.33 3.48
N PRO A 176 -0.26 10.09 3.92
CA PRO A 176 0.54 8.93 3.56
C PRO A 176 0.22 8.38 2.16
N ILE A 177 -0.94 8.73 1.59
CA ILE A 177 -1.43 8.25 0.29
C ILE A 177 -2.11 9.35 -0.50
N ASN A 178 -2.21 9.19 -1.82
CA ASN A 178 -3.10 10.01 -2.65
C ASN A 178 -4.55 9.56 -2.41
N GLY A 179 -5.46 10.50 -2.11
CA GLY A 179 -6.83 10.12 -1.84
C GLY A 179 -7.70 11.27 -1.38
N ILE A 180 -8.79 10.91 -0.70
CA ILE A 180 -9.77 11.84 -0.15
C ILE A 180 -9.76 11.70 1.38
N VAL A 181 -9.76 12.82 2.09
CA VAL A 181 -9.91 12.87 3.55
C VAL A 181 -11.35 12.53 3.90
N THR A 182 -11.56 11.41 4.58
CA THR A 182 -12.92 10.95 4.93
C THR A 182 -13.32 11.25 6.37
N GLU A 183 -12.34 11.40 7.26
CA GLU A 183 -12.59 11.61 8.67
C GLU A 183 -11.41 12.35 9.31
N ILE A 184 -11.69 13.35 10.11
CA ILE A 184 -10.72 14.10 10.92
C ILE A 184 -10.98 13.78 12.39
N HIS A 185 -10.02 13.13 13.05
CA HIS A 185 -10.16 12.63 14.43
C HIS A 185 -9.81 13.67 15.50
N LYS A 186 -9.10 14.75 15.13
CA LYS A 186 -8.63 15.78 16.06
C LYS A 186 -8.90 17.16 15.52
N GLN A 187 -9.29 18.07 16.41
CA GLN A 187 -9.62 19.46 16.09
C GLN A 187 -8.50 20.43 16.49
N LEU A 188 -8.63 21.68 16.03
CA LEU A 188 -7.71 22.74 16.41
C LEU A 188 -7.70 22.93 17.93
N GLY A 189 -6.51 22.99 18.53
CA GLY A 189 -6.31 23.12 19.97
C GLY A 189 -6.33 21.78 20.73
N GLU A 190 -6.67 20.67 20.09
CA GLU A 190 -6.60 19.35 20.74
C GLU A 190 -5.18 18.83 20.83
N ASN A 191 -4.95 17.98 21.83
CA ASN A 191 -3.65 17.37 22.07
C ASN A 191 -3.55 16.01 21.35
N VAL A 192 -2.46 15.84 20.60
CA VAL A 192 -2.03 14.56 20.05
C VAL A 192 -1.11 13.89 21.05
N THR A 193 -1.39 12.63 21.39
CA THR A 193 -0.66 11.85 22.38
C THR A 193 -0.13 10.55 21.77
N ASN A 194 0.83 9.89 22.43
CA ASN A 194 1.33 8.59 21.98
C ASN A 194 0.27 7.48 21.99
N SER A 195 -0.74 7.58 22.82
CA SER A 195 -1.87 6.62 22.88
C SER A 195 -2.88 6.87 21.76
N GLU A 196 -2.99 8.10 21.28
CA GLU A 196 -3.92 8.54 20.24
C GLU A 196 -3.19 9.43 19.20
N PRO A 197 -2.30 8.85 18.39
CA PRO A 197 -1.53 9.60 17.41
C PRO A 197 -2.31 9.92 16.12
N GLN A 198 -3.51 9.35 15.96
CA GLN A 198 -4.34 9.43 14.76
C GLN A 198 -4.88 10.85 14.57
N TYR A 199 -4.70 11.40 13.38
CA TYR A 199 -5.24 12.72 13.01
C TYR A 199 -6.37 12.61 12.00
N ALA A 200 -6.16 11.96 10.86
CA ALA A 200 -7.17 11.85 9.81
C ALA A 200 -7.11 10.52 9.08
N THR A 201 -8.24 10.10 8.53
CA THR A 201 -8.35 8.95 7.64
C THR A 201 -8.39 9.44 6.19
N VAL A 202 -7.48 8.92 5.36
CA VAL A 202 -7.42 9.17 3.91
C VAL A 202 -7.71 7.87 3.18
N VAL A 203 -8.58 7.91 2.18
CA VAL A 203 -8.96 6.75 1.36
C VAL A 203 -8.69 7.02 -0.12
N ARG A 204 -8.24 5.99 -0.82
CA ARG A 204 -8.12 6.02 -2.28
C ARG A 204 -9.25 5.22 -2.89
N ILE A 205 -10.11 5.88 -3.65
CA ILE A 205 -11.33 5.31 -4.24
C ILE A 205 -11.41 5.40 -5.77
N ASN A 206 -10.35 5.87 -6.44
CA ASN A 206 -10.24 5.86 -7.91
C ASN A 206 -10.31 4.42 -8.48
N GLU A 207 -10.02 3.45 -7.66
CA GLU A 207 -10.26 2.03 -7.83
C GLU A 207 -10.90 1.51 -6.54
N LEU A 208 -11.76 0.50 -6.67
CA LEU A 208 -12.40 -0.14 -5.53
C LEU A 208 -11.98 -1.60 -5.46
N LYS A 209 -11.99 -2.14 -4.27
CA LYS A 209 -11.73 -3.55 -3.99
C LYS A 209 -13.01 -4.21 -3.49
N VAL A 210 -13.29 -5.42 -3.98
CA VAL A 210 -14.38 -6.26 -3.50
C VAL A 210 -13.79 -7.58 -3.04
N ARG A 211 -14.12 -8.01 -1.82
CA ARG A 211 -13.69 -9.28 -1.25
C ARG A 211 -14.83 -10.27 -1.24
N PHE A 212 -14.68 -11.35 -1.97
CA PHE A 212 -15.61 -12.47 -1.92
C PHE A 212 -15.00 -13.62 -1.12
N TYR A 213 -15.85 -14.35 -0.41
CA TYR A 213 -15.49 -15.59 0.27
C TYR A 213 -16.18 -16.74 -0.44
N LEU A 214 -15.40 -17.66 -1.01
CA LEU A 214 -15.84 -18.66 -1.98
C LEU A 214 -15.33 -20.05 -1.58
N ASP A 215 -16.06 -21.07 -2.03
CA ASP A 215 -15.65 -22.46 -1.84
C ASP A 215 -14.37 -22.83 -2.60
N ALA A 216 -13.72 -23.92 -2.17
CA ALA A 216 -12.47 -24.42 -2.74
C ALA A 216 -12.55 -24.71 -4.24
N ALA A 217 -13.70 -25.19 -4.73
CA ALA A 217 -13.85 -25.56 -6.13
C ALA A 217 -13.90 -24.33 -7.03
N THR A 218 -14.55 -23.29 -6.57
CA THR A 218 -14.61 -21.99 -7.25
C THR A 218 -13.25 -21.29 -7.25
N LEU A 219 -12.54 -21.28 -6.11
CA LEU A 219 -11.20 -20.68 -6.01
C LEU A 219 -10.19 -21.36 -6.95
N LYS A 220 -10.22 -22.69 -7.07
CA LYS A 220 -9.33 -23.43 -7.99
C LYS A 220 -9.56 -23.06 -9.46
N ARG A 221 -10.75 -22.61 -9.82
CA ARG A 221 -11.08 -22.17 -11.18
C ARG A 221 -10.73 -20.73 -11.48
N SER A 222 -10.58 -19.90 -10.44
CA SER A 222 -10.26 -18.49 -10.54
C SER A 222 -8.75 -18.27 -10.60
N LEU A 223 -8.28 -17.46 -11.53
CA LEU A 223 -6.85 -17.09 -11.64
C LEU A 223 -6.69 -15.57 -11.46
N VAL A 224 -5.56 -15.20 -10.87
CA VAL A 224 -5.15 -13.80 -10.81
C VAL A 224 -4.96 -13.28 -12.24
N GLY A 225 -5.55 -12.11 -12.52
CA GLY A 225 -5.57 -11.49 -13.85
C GLY A 225 -6.83 -11.78 -14.66
N ASP A 226 -7.68 -12.73 -14.26
CA ASP A 226 -8.95 -12.98 -14.94
C ASP A 226 -9.89 -11.77 -14.79
N GLN A 227 -10.59 -11.45 -15.88
CA GLN A 227 -11.65 -10.46 -15.88
C GLN A 227 -13.00 -11.12 -15.59
N VAL A 228 -13.75 -10.52 -14.67
CA VAL A 228 -15.04 -11.05 -14.20
C VAL A 228 -16.10 -9.96 -14.16
N GLY A 229 -17.35 -10.32 -14.45
CA GLY A 229 -18.49 -9.42 -14.38
C GLY A 229 -19.02 -9.31 -12.95
N ILE A 230 -19.02 -8.12 -12.38
CA ILE A 230 -19.55 -7.82 -11.06
C ILE A 230 -20.76 -6.91 -11.18
N TYR A 231 -21.83 -7.24 -10.49
CA TYR A 231 -23.04 -6.43 -10.42
C TYR A 231 -22.96 -5.54 -9.17
N VAL A 232 -22.99 -4.23 -9.37
CA VAL A 232 -22.82 -3.23 -8.30
C VAL A 232 -24.13 -2.47 -8.07
N GLY A 233 -24.46 -2.26 -6.79
CA GLY A 233 -25.63 -1.49 -6.38
C GLY A 233 -26.95 -2.23 -6.48
N ARG A 234 -28.02 -1.50 -6.12
CA ARG A 234 -29.39 -2.02 -6.21
C ARG A 234 -29.89 -2.19 -7.64
N GLU A 235 -29.40 -1.34 -8.53
CA GLU A 235 -29.72 -1.35 -9.97
C GLU A 235 -28.96 -2.45 -10.72
N ARG A 236 -28.05 -3.16 -10.04
CA ARG A 236 -27.23 -4.24 -10.62
C ARG A 236 -26.46 -3.81 -11.87
N THR A 237 -25.87 -2.63 -11.83
CA THR A 237 -24.98 -2.17 -12.91
C THR A 237 -23.83 -3.15 -13.06
N GLN A 238 -23.66 -3.71 -14.25
CA GLN A 238 -22.57 -4.66 -14.52
C GLN A 238 -21.28 -3.91 -14.81
N LEU A 239 -20.24 -4.22 -14.06
CA LEU A 239 -18.88 -3.71 -14.23
C LEU A 239 -17.90 -4.87 -14.42
N THR A 240 -16.87 -4.63 -15.20
CA THR A 240 -15.78 -5.59 -15.36
C THR A 240 -14.71 -5.34 -14.30
N GLY A 241 -14.49 -6.33 -13.44
CA GLY A 241 -13.42 -6.33 -12.46
C GLY A 241 -12.29 -7.27 -12.85
N THR A 242 -11.13 -7.07 -12.26
CA THR A 242 -9.95 -7.94 -12.43
C THR A 242 -9.64 -8.64 -11.12
N ILE A 243 -9.48 -9.96 -11.14
CA ILE A 243 -9.06 -10.74 -9.97
C ILE A 243 -7.61 -10.38 -9.64
N THR A 244 -7.37 -9.83 -8.46
CA THR A 244 -6.03 -9.42 -8.00
C THR A 244 -5.43 -10.39 -7.00
N PHE A 245 -6.28 -11.14 -6.28
CA PHE A 245 -5.82 -12.09 -5.28
C PHE A 245 -6.76 -13.28 -5.18
N VAL A 246 -6.19 -14.48 -5.07
CA VAL A 246 -6.89 -15.73 -4.77
C VAL A 246 -6.18 -16.36 -3.58
N SER A 247 -6.89 -16.59 -2.49
CA SER A 247 -6.30 -17.17 -1.28
C SER A 247 -5.80 -18.59 -1.52
N PRO A 248 -4.54 -18.90 -1.18
CA PRO A 248 -4.03 -20.27 -1.16
C PRO A 248 -4.51 -21.06 0.05
N ILE A 249 -5.12 -20.39 1.03
CA ILE A 249 -5.58 -20.98 2.28
C ILE A 249 -7.11 -20.89 2.33
N ILE A 250 -7.73 -21.99 2.74
CA ILE A 250 -9.16 -22.09 3.02
C ILE A 250 -9.31 -22.16 4.53
N ASP A 251 -10.20 -21.34 5.05
CA ASP A 251 -10.56 -21.35 6.46
C ASP A 251 -11.25 -22.68 6.80
N PRO A 252 -10.75 -23.48 7.77
CA PRO A 252 -11.27 -24.81 8.05
C PRO A 252 -12.66 -24.81 8.67
N ASP A 253 -13.05 -23.72 9.35
CA ASP A 253 -14.33 -23.64 10.04
C ASP A 253 -15.46 -23.29 9.06
N SER A 254 -15.20 -22.38 8.13
CA SER A 254 -16.18 -21.94 7.12
C SER A 254 -16.09 -22.72 5.80
N GLY A 255 -14.97 -23.36 5.52
CA GLY A 255 -14.69 -24.01 4.22
C GLY A 255 -14.47 -23.01 3.07
N LEU A 256 -14.35 -21.71 3.37
CA LEU A 256 -14.25 -20.64 2.39
C LEU A 256 -12.84 -20.07 2.31
N GLY A 257 -12.48 -19.59 1.13
CA GLY A 257 -11.26 -18.83 0.92
C GLY A 257 -11.54 -17.46 0.31
N ARG A 258 -10.65 -16.53 0.53
CA ARG A 258 -10.77 -15.12 0.09
C ARG A 258 -10.35 -14.97 -1.37
N LEU A 259 -11.16 -14.22 -2.12
CA LEU A 259 -10.85 -13.75 -3.46
C LEU A 259 -11.04 -12.23 -3.48
N GLU A 260 -10.07 -11.50 -4.06
CA GLU A 260 -10.17 -10.04 -4.19
C GLU A 260 -10.25 -9.66 -5.67
N ILE A 261 -11.20 -8.78 -5.96
CA ILE A 261 -11.45 -8.23 -7.29
C ILE A 261 -11.26 -6.72 -7.22
N LYS A 262 -10.52 -6.18 -8.17
CA LYS A 262 -10.35 -4.74 -8.36
C LYS A 262 -11.33 -4.25 -9.41
N LEU A 263 -12.08 -3.19 -9.07
CA LEU A 263 -13.03 -2.50 -9.94
C LEU A 263 -12.51 -1.10 -10.26
N PRO A 264 -12.48 -0.67 -11.53
CA PRO A 264 -12.16 0.70 -11.89
C PRO A 264 -13.28 1.66 -11.43
N ASN A 265 -12.90 2.83 -10.91
CA ASN A 265 -13.81 3.87 -10.44
C ASN A 265 -13.23 5.26 -10.74
N HIS A 266 -12.79 5.49 -11.99
CA HIS A 266 -12.08 6.71 -12.38
C HIS A 266 -12.93 7.98 -12.21
N ASP A 267 -14.25 7.86 -12.39
CA ASP A 267 -15.19 8.98 -12.29
C ASP A 267 -15.75 9.17 -10.88
N PHE A 268 -15.28 8.42 -9.88
CA PHE A 268 -15.78 8.43 -8.50
C PHE A 268 -17.29 8.19 -8.35
N ASN A 269 -17.93 7.58 -9.35
CA ASN A 269 -19.37 7.36 -9.39
C ASN A 269 -19.84 6.27 -8.41
N ILE A 270 -18.93 5.40 -7.96
CA ILE A 270 -19.24 4.31 -7.05
C ILE A 270 -18.67 4.65 -5.68
N GLN A 271 -19.55 4.69 -4.69
CA GLN A 271 -19.13 4.86 -3.31
C GLN A 271 -18.58 3.56 -2.73
N SER A 272 -17.70 3.67 -1.75
CA SER A 272 -17.32 2.56 -0.90
C SER A 272 -18.50 2.14 -0.01
N GLY A 273 -18.64 0.83 0.27
CA GLY A 273 -19.76 0.29 1.06
C GLY A 273 -20.99 -0.11 0.23
N VAL A 274 -20.94 0.05 -1.10
CA VAL A 274 -22.03 -0.38 -1.98
C VAL A 274 -22.02 -1.89 -2.12
N VAL A 275 -23.21 -2.50 -2.08
CA VAL A 275 -23.38 -3.94 -2.24
C VAL A 275 -22.99 -4.40 -3.65
N CYS A 276 -22.25 -5.51 -3.72
CA CYS A 276 -21.84 -6.14 -4.95
C CYS A 276 -22.28 -7.60 -4.98
N PHE A 277 -22.58 -8.08 -6.20
CA PHE A 277 -22.96 -9.46 -6.46
C PHE A 277 -22.08 -10.02 -7.57
N TRP A 278 -21.61 -11.23 -7.38
CA TRP A 278 -20.92 -11.97 -8.42
C TRP A 278 -21.64 -13.26 -8.76
N ASN A 279 -21.92 -13.46 -10.06
CA ASN A 279 -22.46 -14.71 -10.56
C ASN A 279 -21.31 -15.54 -11.17
N ASN A 280 -20.86 -16.50 -10.41
CA ASN A 280 -19.72 -17.36 -10.71
C ASN A 280 -19.94 -18.31 -11.91
N GLN A 281 -21.17 -18.52 -12.38
CA GLN A 281 -21.45 -19.53 -13.42
C GLN A 281 -21.23 -19.01 -14.84
N SER A 282 -21.50 -17.75 -15.12
CA SER A 282 -21.34 -17.16 -16.45
C SER A 282 -19.89 -17.03 -16.88
N ASP A 283 -19.00 -16.70 -15.94
CA ASP A 283 -17.60 -16.42 -16.21
C ASP A 283 -16.75 -17.70 -16.38
N GLY A 284 -17.19 -18.81 -15.77
CA GLY A 284 -16.49 -20.11 -15.83
C GLY A 284 -16.51 -20.78 -17.20
N GLN A 285 -17.56 -20.58 -18.01
CA GLN A 285 -17.64 -21.16 -19.36
C GLN A 285 -16.81 -20.37 -20.38
N GLU A 286 -16.81 -19.07 -20.29
CA GLU A 286 -16.06 -18.19 -21.22
C GLU A 286 -14.55 -18.31 -20.98
N ASN A 287 -14.14 -18.35 -19.72
CA ASN A 287 -12.75 -18.55 -19.33
C ASN A 287 -12.23 -19.97 -19.65
N SER A 288 -13.09 -21.01 -19.53
CA SER A 288 -12.73 -22.38 -19.90
C SER A 288 -12.44 -22.50 -21.40
N ASN A 289 -13.28 -21.88 -22.23
CA ASN A 289 -13.11 -21.87 -23.69
C ASN A 289 -11.86 -21.05 -24.10
N ARG A 290 -11.55 -19.98 -23.40
CA ARG A 290 -10.34 -19.17 -23.62
C ARG A 290 -9.08 -19.94 -23.28
N ARG A 291 -9.11 -20.68 -22.17
CA ARG A 291 -7.99 -21.55 -21.74
C ARG A 291 -7.71 -22.67 -22.73
N GLN A 292 -8.75 -23.34 -23.24
CA GLN A 292 -8.58 -24.37 -24.27
C GLN A 292 -7.94 -23.80 -25.53
N LYS A 293 -8.36 -22.61 -25.98
CA LYS A 293 -7.74 -21.94 -27.14
C LYS A 293 -6.27 -21.58 -26.91
N ILE A 294 -5.90 -21.12 -25.71
CA ILE A 294 -4.52 -20.79 -25.36
C ILE A 294 -3.65 -22.06 -25.31
N LEU A 295 -4.14 -23.12 -24.69
CA LEU A 295 -3.44 -24.43 -24.62
C LEU A 295 -3.27 -25.08 -26.00
N GLU A 296 -4.28 -24.99 -26.86
CA GLU A 296 -4.19 -25.46 -28.25
C GLU A 296 -3.20 -24.63 -29.08
N SER A 297 -3.17 -23.31 -28.90
CA SER A 297 -2.21 -22.43 -29.57
C SER A 297 -0.76 -22.67 -29.10
N ALA A 298 -0.56 -22.97 -27.81
CA ALA A 298 0.74 -23.32 -27.25
C ALA A 298 1.23 -24.69 -27.78
N LYS A 299 0.34 -25.70 -27.82
CA LYS A 299 0.64 -27.02 -28.39
C LYS A 299 1.00 -26.95 -29.89
N ARG A 300 0.31 -26.09 -30.67
CA ARG A 300 0.65 -25.88 -32.08
C ARG A 300 2.00 -25.23 -32.28
N LYS A 301 2.40 -24.30 -31.39
CA LYS A 301 3.73 -23.67 -31.41
C LYS A 301 4.86 -24.65 -31.08
N ASP A 302 4.64 -25.58 -30.15
CA ASP A 302 5.63 -26.61 -29.80
C ASP A 302 5.77 -27.66 -30.90
N MET A 303 4.68 -28.07 -31.56
CA MET A 303 4.73 -28.99 -32.69
C MET A 303 5.43 -28.41 -33.93
N SER A 304 5.42 -27.08 -34.09
CA SER A 304 6.13 -26.42 -35.22
C SER A 304 7.66 -26.27 -34.99
N ARG A 305 8.14 -26.61 -33.78
CA ARG A 305 9.58 -26.54 -33.41
C ARG A 305 10.29 -27.90 -33.41
N LEU A 306 9.57 -29.00 -33.69
CA LEU A 306 10.22 -30.31 -33.85
C LEU A 306 10.92 -30.37 -35.21
N PRO A 307 12.24 -30.71 -35.25
CA PRO A 307 12.95 -30.91 -36.52
C PRO A 307 12.36 -32.11 -37.24
N SER A 308 12.17 -31.97 -38.55
CA SER A 308 11.73 -33.04 -39.43
C SER A 308 12.70 -34.25 -39.34
N PRO A 309 12.18 -35.48 -39.23
CA PRO A 309 13.02 -36.68 -39.22
C PRO A 309 13.75 -36.75 -40.56
N ARG A 310 15.08 -36.96 -40.48
CA ARG A 310 15.94 -37.32 -41.63
C ARG A 310 15.83 -38.80 -41.98
#